data_e4667de6cbc286e36cba2fa3db83f26f
#
_entry.id   e4667de6cbc286e36cba2fa3db83f26f
#
_cell.length_a   1.000
_cell.length_b   1.000
_cell.length_c   1.000
_cell.angle_alpha   90.00
_cell.angle_beta   90.00
_cell.angle_gamma   90.00
#
_symmetry.space_group_name_H-M   'P 1'
#
loop_
_entity.id
_entity.type
_entity.pdbx_description
1 polymer ?
#
loop_
_entity_poly.entity_id
_entity_poly.type
_entity_poly.pdbx_seq_one_letter_code
_entity_poly.pdbx_strand_id
1 'polypeptide(L)'
;SLRGRRKVFVAMSGGVDSSVAALLLKKQGYNAIGVFMRCFNLDGCAERDAEDARRVAEKLKIPFYVWDFEEEYKKKVVKYMVRGYKKGITPNPDVMCNKEIKFGLFLEKALEMEADYVATGHYVHLQKSKILNPKSQTNPKSKIQNLKLLASHFSLFIAKDKNKDQSYFLWTL
;
A
#
# COMPACT_ATOMS: atom_id res chain seq x y z
N SER A 1 -12.57 -10.08 -22.73
CA SER A 1 -12.70 -8.61 -22.63
C SER A 1 -12.45 -8.16 -21.21
N LEU A 2 -11.51 -7.23 -20.98
CA LEU A 2 -11.20 -6.65 -19.66
C LEU A 2 -12.17 -5.50 -19.29
N ARG A 3 -13.10 -5.15 -20.17
CA ARG A 3 -14.11 -4.11 -19.93
C ARG A 3 -15.04 -4.54 -18.79
N GLY A 4 -15.11 -3.75 -17.72
CA GLY A 4 -15.96 -3.97 -16.55
C GLY A 4 -15.27 -4.66 -15.36
N ARG A 5 -14.00 -5.05 -15.45
CA ARG A 5 -13.23 -5.57 -14.31
C ARG A 5 -12.63 -4.42 -13.51
N ARG A 6 -12.72 -4.49 -12.18
CA ARG A 6 -12.11 -3.50 -11.29
C ARG A 6 -10.60 -3.50 -11.44
N LYS A 7 -10.03 -2.32 -11.63
CA LYS A 7 -8.59 -2.10 -11.85
C LYS A 7 -7.88 -2.03 -10.50
N VAL A 8 -6.85 -2.86 -10.30
CA VAL A 8 -6.05 -2.88 -9.09
C VAL A 8 -4.56 -2.77 -9.41
N PHE A 9 -3.90 -1.75 -8.84
CA PHE A 9 -2.46 -1.62 -8.90
C PHE A 9 -1.82 -2.35 -7.72
N VAL A 10 -0.92 -3.27 -8.01
CA VAL A 10 -0.27 -4.13 -7.01
C VAL A 10 1.18 -3.70 -6.86
N ALA A 11 1.54 -3.25 -5.66
CA ALA A 11 2.93 -2.94 -5.33
C ALA A 11 3.74 -4.23 -5.26
N MET A 12 4.59 -4.47 -6.26
CA MET A 12 5.43 -5.65 -6.39
C MET A 12 6.88 -5.31 -6.04
N SER A 13 7.46 -6.03 -5.08
CA SER A 13 8.83 -5.83 -4.59
C SER A 13 9.84 -6.83 -5.15
N GLY A 14 9.43 -7.72 -6.07
CA GLY A 14 10.25 -8.86 -6.47
C GLY A 14 10.13 -10.06 -5.51
N GLY A 15 9.65 -9.86 -4.28
CA GLY A 15 9.46 -10.91 -3.28
C GLY A 15 8.20 -11.75 -3.47
N VAL A 16 8.16 -12.89 -2.76
CA VAL A 16 7.09 -13.90 -2.89
C VAL A 16 5.73 -13.34 -2.49
N ASP A 17 5.65 -12.58 -1.41
CA ASP A 17 4.37 -12.14 -0.82
C ASP A 17 3.59 -11.22 -1.76
N SER A 18 4.27 -10.24 -2.35
CA SER A 18 3.65 -9.34 -3.35
C SER A 18 3.30 -10.07 -4.65
N SER A 19 4.09 -11.07 -5.04
CA SER A 19 3.82 -11.92 -6.20
C SER A 19 2.57 -12.77 -6.01
N VAL A 20 2.39 -13.33 -4.81
CA VAL A 20 1.20 -14.10 -4.43
C VAL A 20 -0.03 -13.18 -4.38
N ALA A 21 0.09 -11.97 -3.84
CA ALA A 21 -1.00 -11.00 -3.83
C ALA A 21 -1.49 -10.69 -5.27
N ALA A 22 -0.56 -10.45 -6.21
CA ALA A 22 -0.88 -10.23 -7.61
C ALA A 22 -1.58 -11.44 -8.26
N LEU A 23 -1.08 -12.66 -7.99
CA LEU A 23 -1.69 -13.90 -8.48
C LEU A 23 -3.13 -14.08 -7.96
N LEU A 24 -3.35 -13.87 -6.67
CA LEU A 24 -4.67 -14.03 -6.05
C LEU A 24 -5.68 -13.04 -6.61
N LEU A 25 -5.30 -11.77 -6.76
CA LEU A 25 -6.17 -10.74 -7.34
C LEU A 25 -6.53 -11.07 -8.79
N LYS A 26 -5.54 -11.51 -9.59
CA LYS A 26 -5.81 -11.98 -10.95
C LYS A 26 -6.78 -13.16 -10.98
N LYS A 27 -6.59 -14.18 -10.10
CA LYS A 27 -7.50 -15.34 -10.01
C LYS A 27 -8.91 -14.95 -9.60
N GLN A 28 -9.05 -13.90 -8.78
CA GLN A 28 -10.35 -13.33 -8.37
C GLN A 28 -11.01 -12.49 -9.47
N GLY A 29 -10.37 -12.36 -10.64
CA GLY A 29 -10.95 -11.68 -11.80
C GLY A 29 -10.71 -10.17 -11.86
N TYR A 30 -9.86 -9.60 -10.99
CA TYR A 30 -9.46 -8.21 -11.11
C TYR A 30 -8.59 -7.96 -12.34
N ASN A 31 -8.63 -6.74 -12.85
CA ASN A 31 -7.64 -6.24 -13.80
C ASN A 31 -6.40 -5.80 -13.01
N ALA A 32 -5.54 -6.76 -12.69
CA ALA A 32 -4.33 -6.53 -11.91
C ALA A 32 -3.23 -5.94 -12.77
N ILE A 33 -2.56 -4.92 -12.25
CA ILE A 33 -1.42 -4.21 -12.86
C ILE A 33 -0.30 -4.21 -11.83
N GLY A 34 0.85 -4.78 -12.17
CA GLY A 34 2.02 -4.80 -11.31
C GLY A 34 2.77 -3.47 -11.37
N VAL A 35 3.24 -2.98 -10.24
CA VAL A 35 4.09 -1.79 -10.14
C VAL A 35 5.25 -2.06 -9.21
N PHE A 36 6.45 -1.87 -9.70
CA PHE A 36 7.66 -1.77 -8.88
C PHE A 36 7.93 -0.31 -8.56
N MET A 37 8.12 0.00 -7.29
CA MET A 37 8.50 1.35 -6.84
C MET A 37 10.00 1.40 -6.63
N ARG A 38 10.71 2.16 -7.47
CA ARG A 38 12.13 2.46 -7.26
C ARG A 38 12.23 3.55 -6.20
N CYS A 39 12.65 3.18 -4.99
CA CYS A 39 12.74 4.10 -3.85
C CYS A 39 14.16 4.34 -3.40
N PHE A 40 15.02 3.32 -3.49
CA PHE A 40 16.38 3.38 -3.00
C PHE A 40 17.25 2.38 -3.74
N ASN A 41 18.41 2.82 -4.22
CA ASN A 41 19.30 1.99 -5.02
C ASN A 41 20.74 2.31 -4.67
N LEU A 42 21.33 1.58 -3.70
CA LEU A 42 22.74 1.76 -3.35
C LEU A 42 23.68 0.93 -4.23
N ASP A 43 23.32 -0.32 -4.50
CA ASP A 43 24.22 -1.29 -5.14
C ASP A 43 23.59 -2.02 -6.33
N GLY A 44 22.68 -1.35 -7.07
CA GLY A 44 21.96 -1.96 -8.18
C GLY A 44 20.96 -3.04 -7.75
N CYS A 45 20.59 -3.11 -6.46
CA CYS A 45 19.61 -4.06 -5.97
C CYS A 45 18.21 -3.78 -6.53
N ALA A 46 17.88 -2.51 -6.74
CA ALA A 46 16.58 -2.11 -7.27
C ALA A 46 16.35 -2.64 -8.70
N GLU A 47 17.39 -2.73 -9.52
CA GLU A 47 17.29 -3.29 -10.87
C GLU A 47 16.99 -4.78 -10.84
N ARG A 48 17.64 -5.54 -9.95
CA ARG A 48 17.38 -6.99 -9.78
C ARG A 48 15.98 -7.25 -9.27
N ASP A 49 15.57 -6.53 -8.25
CA ASP A 49 14.23 -6.66 -7.67
C ASP A 49 13.13 -6.28 -8.69
N ALA A 50 13.36 -5.22 -9.48
CA ALA A 50 12.47 -4.82 -10.56
C ALA A 50 12.37 -5.90 -11.65
N GLU A 51 13.50 -6.53 -11.99
CA GLU A 51 13.53 -7.61 -12.98
C GLU A 51 12.81 -8.85 -12.47
N ASP A 52 12.98 -9.22 -11.20
CA ASP A 52 12.24 -10.33 -10.60
C ASP A 52 10.74 -10.07 -10.55
N ALA A 53 10.33 -8.85 -10.19
CA ALA A 53 8.93 -8.44 -10.25
C ALA A 53 8.38 -8.48 -11.69
N ARG A 54 9.16 -8.03 -12.67
CA ARG A 54 8.80 -8.07 -14.10
C ARG A 54 8.58 -9.50 -14.59
N ARG A 55 9.49 -10.43 -14.24
CA ARG A 55 9.38 -11.85 -14.61
C ARG A 55 8.11 -12.49 -14.05
N VAL A 56 7.76 -12.14 -12.80
CA VAL A 56 6.50 -12.61 -12.21
C VAL A 56 5.30 -12.03 -12.97
N ALA A 57 5.30 -10.73 -13.25
CA ALA A 57 4.22 -10.07 -13.99
C ALA A 57 4.03 -10.69 -15.40
N GLU A 58 5.11 -11.03 -16.09
CA GLU A 58 5.07 -11.73 -17.38
C GLU A 58 4.45 -13.13 -17.26
N LYS A 59 4.88 -13.93 -16.28
CA LYS A 59 4.27 -15.24 -16.01
C LYS A 59 2.78 -15.13 -15.67
N LEU A 60 2.42 -14.08 -14.95
CA LEU A 60 1.03 -13.77 -14.64
C LEU A 60 0.28 -13.15 -15.83
N LYS A 61 0.96 -12.77 -16.91
CA LYS A 61 0.36 -12.05 -18.05
C LYS A 61 -0.44 -10.83 -17.59
N ILE A 62 0.17 -9.99 -16.74
CA ILE A 62 -0.38 -8.71 -16.29
C ILE A 62 0.53 -7.56 -16.76
N PRO A 63 0.00 -6.36 -17.01
CA PRO A 63 0.81 -5.17 -17.27
C PRO A 63 1.74 -4.89 -16.09
N PHE A 64 2.92 -4.34 -16.39
CA PHE A 64 3.92 -4.03 -15.38
C PHE A 64 4.55 -2.66 -15.64
N TYR A 65 4.72 -1.87 -14.57
CA TYR A 65 5.34 -0.55 -14.60
C TYR A 65 6.42 -0.45 -13.54
N VAL A 66 7.43 0.37 -13.81
CA VAL A 66 8.40 0.83 -12.82
C VAL A 66 8.13 2.30 -12.59
N TRP A 67 7.81 2.65 -11.33
CA TRP A 67 7.65 4.05 -10.93
C TRP A 67 8.84 4.49 -10.11
N ASP A 68 9.45 5.58 -10.51
CA ASP A 68 10.59 6.15 -9.82
C ASP A 68 10.12 7.15 -8.76
N PHE A 69 10.47 6.86 -7.51
CA PHE A 69 10.20 7.68 -6.32
C PHE A 69 11.49 7.94 -5.52
N GLU A 70 12.67 7.81 -6.14
CA GLU A 70 13.95 7.89 -5.43
C GLU A 70 14.14 9.26 -4.77
N GLU A 71 13.83 10.34 -5.48
CA GLU A 71 13.95 11.69 -4.94
C GLU A 71 12.96 11.98 -3.81
N GLU A 72 11.72 11.54 -3.95
CA GLU A 72 10.70 11.68 -2.93
C GLU A 72 11.03 10.84 -1.69
N TYR A 73 11.54 9.64 -1.89
CA TYR A 73 12.00 8.77 -0.81
C TYR A 73 13.15 9.42 -0.02
N LYS A 74 14.15 9.97 -0.72
CA LYS A 74 15.24 10.72 -0.08
C LYS A 74 14.71 11.89 0.75
N LYS A 75 13.75 12.65 0.21
CA LYS A 75 13.18 13.83 0.88
C LYS A 75 12.30 13.45 2.07
N LYS A 76 11.42 12.46 1.94
CA LYS A 76 10.38 12.14 2.91
C LYS A 76 10.83 11.12 3.95
N VAL A 77 11.59 10.10 3.55
CA VAL A 77 12.00 8.99 4.43
C VAL A 77 13.43 9.17 4.94
N VAL A 78 14.42 9.33 4.04
CA VAL A 78 15.84 9.39 4.46
C VAL A 78 16.10 10.64 5.28
N LYS A 79 15.64 11.82 4.87
CA LYS A 79 15.81 13.06 5.66
C LYS A 79 15.11 12.98 7.02
N TYR A 80 13.96 12.35 7.11
CA TYR A 80 13.27 12.10 8.38
C TYR A 80 14.15 11.23 9.30
N MET A 81 14.67 10.14 8.79
CA MET A 81 15.56 9.23 9.52
C MET A 81 16.81 9.96 10.05
N VAL A 82 17.53 10.68 9.17
CA VAL A 82 18.73 11.41 9.54
C VAL A 82 18.44 12.48 10.60
N ARG A 83 17.33 13.23 10.46
CA ARG A 83 16.92 14.24 11.46
C ARG A 83 16.59 13.61 12.81
N GLY A 84 15.95 12.44 12.83
CA GLY A 84 15.65 11.69 14.05
C GLY A 84 16.93 11.33 14.79
N TYR A 85 17.86 10.67 14.12
CA TYR A 85 19.14 10.28 14.72
C TYR A 85 19.95 11.49 15.24
N LYS A 86 19.99 12.60 14.50
CA LYS A 86 20.65 13.84 14.99
C LYS A 86 20.04 14.39 16.27
N LYS A 87 18.79 14.07 16.58
CA LYS A 87 18.08 14.48 17.81
C LYS A 87 18.12 13.41 18.91
N GLY A 88 18.88 12.33 18.74
CA GLY A 88 18.94 11.21 19.68
C GLY A 88 17.65 10.36 19.72
N ILE A 89 16.79 10.47 18.70
CA ILE A 89 15.57 9.66 18.55
C ILE A 89 15.88 8.50 17.61
N THR A 90 15.29 7.34 17.88
CA THR A 90 15.34 6.20 16.95
C THR A 90 14.11 6.25 16.03
N PRO A 91 14.23 6.77 14.81
CA PRO A 91 13.10 6.85 13.88
C PRO A 91 12.79 5.49 13.28
N ASN A 92 11.55 5.30 12.84
CA ASN A 92 11.15 4.12 12.06
C ASN A 92 10.92 4.51 10.60
N PRO A 93 11.89 4.25 9.70
CA PRO A 93 11.77 4.57 8.27
C PRO A 93 10.69 3.73 7.58
N ASP A 94 10.37 2.52 8.05
CA ASP A 94 9.36 1.66 7.44
C ASP A 94 7.96 2.25 7.59
N VAL A 95 7.65 2.82 8.77
CA VAL A 95 6.40 3.56 8.99
C VAL A 95 6.29 4.73 8.02
N MET A 96 7.37 5.50 7.85
CA MET A 96 7.37 6.65 6.94
C MET A 96 7.30 6.22 5.48
N CYS A 97 7.97 5.12 5.09
CA CYS A 97 7.88 4.56 3.76
C CYS A 97 6.44 4.14 3.44
N ASN A 98 5.78 3.43 4.35
CA ASN A 98 4.40 3.02 4.14
C ASN A 98 3.48 4.24 4.03
N LYS A 99 3.58 5.21 4.94
CA LYS A 99 2.75 6.40 4.95
C LYS A 99 2.94 7.28 3.72
N GLU A 100 4.19 7.66 3.42
CA GLU A 100 4.49 8.71 2.45
C GLU A 100 4.65 8.17 1.02
N ILE A 101 5.13 6.94 0.87
CA ILE A 101 5.42 6.36 -0.45
C ILE A 101 4.31 5.39 -0.85
N LYS A 102 4.11 4.28 -0.10
CA LYS A 102 3.19 3.21 -0.53
C LYS A 102 1.73 3.62 -0.48
N PHE A 103 1.30 4.25 0.61
CA PHE A 103 -0.09 4.72 0.78
C PHE A 103 -0.25 6.24 0.60
N GLY A 104 0.83 6.92 0.22
CA GLY A 104 0.85 8.29 -0.28
C GLY A 104 1.03 8.30 -1.79
N LEU A 105 2.24 8.56 -2.27
CA LEU A 105 2.56 8.78 -3.69
C LEU A 105 2.12 7.65 -4.63
N PHE A 106 2.33 6.38 -4.23
CA PHE A 106 1.88 5.26 -5.04
C PHE A 106 0.35 5.23 -5.18
N LEU A 107 -0.38 5.45 -4.07
CA LEU A 107 -1.83 5.53 -4.09
C LEU A 107 -2.31 6.70 -4.96
N GLU A 108 -1.74 7.90 -4.78
CA GLU A 108 -2.08 9.09 -5.57
C GLU A 108 -1.91 8.82 -7.07
N LYS A 109 -0.74 8.31 -7.47
CA LYS A 109 -0.45 8.00 -8.87
C LYS A 109 -1.31 6.88 -9.43
N ALA A 110 -1.68 5.88 -8.63
CA ALA A 110 -2.61 4.84 -9.03
C ALA A 110 -4.02 5.41 -9.28
N LEU A 111 -4.49 6.32 -8.42
CA LEU A 111 -5.79 7.00 -8.58
C LEU A 111 -5.82 7.89 -9.82
N GLU A 112 -4.74 8.61 -10.12
CA GLU A 112 -4.60 9.39 -11.37
C GLU A 112 -4.71 8.50 -12.62
N MET A 113 -4.30 7.22 -12.49
CA MET A 113 -4.45 6.22 -13.54
C MET A 113 -5.77 5.43 -13.46
N GLU A 114 -6.77 5.99 -12.78
CA GLU A 114 -8.13 5.42 -12.62
C GLU A 114 -8.13 4.03 -11.96
N ALA A 115 -7.32 3.84 -10.92
CA ALA A 115 -7.36 2.65 -10.09
C ALA A 115 -8.64 2.61 -9.24
N ASP A 116 -9.31 1.45 -9.20
CA ASP A 116 -10.36 1.20 -8.22
C ASP A 116 -9.76 0.84 -6.85
N TYR A 117 -8.59 0.19 -6.86
CA TYR A 117 -7.89 -0.28 -5.65
C TYR A 117 -6.37 -0.24 -5.83
N VAL A 118 -5.68 -0.18 -4.70
CA VAL A 118 -4.26 -0.55 -4.57
C VAL A 118 -4.13 -1.78 -3.69
N ALA A 119 -3.09 -2.58 -3.92
CA ALA A 119 -2.79 -3.76 -3.14
C ALA A 119 -1.30 -3.88 -2.86
N THR A 120 -0.98 -4.47 -1.74
CA THR A 120 0.39 -4.76 -1.31
C THR A 120 0.48 -6.19 -0.79
N GLY A 121 1.70 -6.69 -0.60
CA GLY A 121 1.97 -7.99 0.01
C GLY A 121 2.09 -7.96 1.55
N HIS A 122 1.54 -6.95 2.24
CA HIS A 122 1.64 -6.87 3.69
C HIS A 122 0.84 -7.94 4.42
N TYR A 123 1.45 -8.47 5.49
CA TYR A 123 0.82 -9.46 6.37
C TYR A 123 0.12 -8.77 7.54
N VAL A 124 -1.17 -8.57 7.40
CA VAL A 124 -2.04 -8.01 8.42
C VAL A 124 -3.42 -8.65 8.32
N HIS A 125 -4.21 -8.53 9.37
CA HIS A 125 -5.61 -8.90 9.34
C HIS A 125 -6.47 -7.63 9.34
N LEU A 126 -7.31 -7.49 8.31
CA LEU A 126 -8.26 -6.39 8.19
C LEU A 126 -9.66 -6.91 8.49
N GLN A 127 -10.34 -6.29 9.45
CA GLN A 127 -11.72 -6.62 9.78
C GLN A 127 -12.60 -5.40 9.60
N LYS A 128 -13.73 -5.61 8.91
CA LYS A 128 -14.75 -4.57 8.81
C LYS A 128 -15.44 -4.42 10.17
N SER A 129 -15.35 -3.24 10.77
CA SER A 129 -16.08 -2.95 12.00
C SER A 129 -17.58 -3.04 11.72
N LYS A 130 -18.31 -3.85 12.50
CA LYS A 130 -19.76 -3.70 12.59
C LYS A 130 -19.97 -2.35 13.27
N ILE A 131 -20.47 -1.37 12.53
CA ILE A 131 -20.94 -0.12 13.13
C ILE A 131 -22.07 -0.53 14.06
N LEU A 132 -21.81 -0.58 15.36
CA LEU A 132 -22.86 -0.51 16.35
C LEU A 132 -23.47 0.88 16.12
N ASN A 133 -24.72 0.93 15.63
CA ASN A 133 -25.48 2.16 15.49
C ASN A 133 -25.25 3.00 16.73
N PRO A 134 -24.64 4.19 16.66
CA PRO A 134 -24.70 5.08 17.78
C PRO A 134 -26.15 5.53 17.91
N LYS A 135 -26.90 4.87 18.81
CA LYS A 135 -28.11 5.44 19.33
C LYS A 135 -27.73 6.75 19.97
N SER A 136 -28.31 7.83 19.47
CA SER A 136 -28.30 9.20 19.98
C SER A 136 -27.10 10.04 19.59
N GLN A 137 -27.31 11.02 18.94
CA GLN A 137 -27.51 12.42 19.22
C GLN A 137 -27.48 13.19 17.91
N THR A 138 -28.68 13.50 17.49
CA THR A 138 -28.97 14.43 16.40
C THR A 138 -28.52 15.82 16.80
N ASN A 139 -27.44 16.27 16.17
CA ASN A 139 -27.14 17.70 16.10
C ASN A 139 -27.15 18.09 14.61
N PRO A 140 -28.12 18.93 14.15
CA PRO A 140 -28.39 19.13 12.72
C PRO A 140 -27.40 20.03 11.98
N LYS A 141 -26.26 20.38 12.58
CA LYS A 141 -25.32 21.36 11.99
C LYS A 141 -24.12 20.79 11.22
N SER A 142 -24.04 19.48 10.95
CA SER A 142 -22.91 18.95 10.19
C SER A 142 -23.29 17.96 9.09
N LYS A 143 -23.78 18.50 7.97
CA LYS A 143 -23.93 17.72 6.72
C LYS A 143 -22.59 17.12 6.23
N ILE A 144 -21.45 17.67 6.63
CA ILE A 144 -20.12 17.20 6.24
C ILE A 144 -19.62 16.04 7.13
N GLN A 145 -20.06 15.98 8.38
CA GLN A 145 -19.72 14.86 9.28
C GLN A 145 -20.47 13.56 8.92
N ASN A 146 -21.65 13.66 8.31
CA ASN A 146 -22.44 12.49 7.92
C ASN A 146 -21.87 11.71 6.72
N LEU A 147 -21.06 12.34 5.85
CA LEU A 147 -20.38 11.61 4.78
C LEU A 147 -19.18 10.78 5.29
N LYS A 148 -18.53 11.20 6.37
CA LYS A 148 -17.47 10.42 7.04
C LYS A 148 -18.00 9.24 7.85
N LEU A 149 -19.25 9.26 8.27
CA LEU A 149 -19.91 8.19 9.01
C LEU A 149 -20.37 7.00 8.13
N LEU A 150 -20.40 7.17 6.82
CA LEU A 150 -20.72 6.09 5.85
C LEU A 150 -19.46 5.36 5.35
N ALA A 151 -18.26 5.86 5.69
CA ALA A 151 -17.04 5.10 5.45
C ALA A 151 -17.08 3.85 6.34
N SER A 152 -17.15 2.69 5.73
CA SER A 152 -17.00 1.40 6.42
C SER A 152 -15.69 1.43 7.19
N HIS A 153 -15.76 1.52 8.53
CA HIS A 153 -14.59 1.51 9.36
C HIS A 153 -13.95 0.13 9.30
N PHE A 154 -12.71 0.07 8.90
CA PHE A 154 -11.89 -1.11 9.00
C PHE A 154 -10.96 -0.98 10.19
N SER A 155 -10.80 -2.05 10.93
CA SER A 155 -9.80 -2.15 11.99
C SER A 155 -8.67 -3.06 11.54
N LEU A 156 -7.46 -2.61 11.76
CA LEU A 156 -6.25 -3.36 11.49
C LEU A 156 -5.89 -4.20 12.73
N PHE A 157 -5.69 -5.48 12.52
CA PHE A 157 -5.32 -6.43 13.57
C PHE A 157 -3.98 -7.10 13.25
N ILE A 158 -3.37 -7.66 14.28
CA ILE A 158 -2.19 -8.51 14.16
C ILE A 158 -2.49 -9.67 13.20
N ALA A 159 -1.54 -10.00 12.34
CA ALA A 159 -1.65 -11.11 11.42
C ALA A 159 -1.80 -12.46 12.16
N LYS A 160 -2.42 -13.44 11.50
CA LYS A 160 -2.52 -14.80 12.06
C LYS A 160 -1.14 -15.43 12.29
N ASP A 161 -0.21 -15.22 11.36
CA ASP A 161 1.19 -15.59 11.52
C ASP A 161 1.93 -14.46 12.25
N LYS A 162 2.15 -14.67 13.55
CA LYS A 162 2.83 -13.69 14.42
C LYS A 162 4.27 -13.41 14.01
N ASN A 163 4.95 -14.36 13.33
CA ASN A 163 6.32 -14.18 12.88
C ASN A 163 6.41 -13.28 11.63
N LYS A 164 5.30 -13.16 10.90
CA LYS A 164 5.21 -12.33 9.70
C LYS A 164 4.34 -11.07 9.89
N ASP A 165 3.90 -10.81 11.11
CA ASP A 165 3.05 -9.65 11.37
C ASP A 165 3.73 -8.34 11.01
N GLN A 166 3.02 -7.51 10.26
CA GLN A 166 3.48 -6.22 9.76
C GLN A 166 2.56 -5.08 10.19
N SER A 167 1.63 -5.32 11.13
CA SER A 167 0.70 -4.31 11.61
C SER A 167 1.41 -3.14 12.32
N TYR A 168 2.55 -3.40 12.95
CA TYR A 168 3.30 -2.42 13.74
C TYR A 168 3.82 -1.21 12.94
N PHE A 169 4.03 -1.33 11.63
CA PHE A 169 4.45 -0.20 10.81
C PHE A 169 3.35 0.38 9.89
N LEU A 170 2.11 -0.09 10.08
CA LEU A 170 0.94 0.38 9.33
C LEU A 170 -0.03 1.23 10.19
N TRP A 171 0.32 1.50 11.44
CA TRP A 171 -0.56 2.20 12.39
C TRP A 171 -0.90 3.65 12.01
N THR A 172 -0.21 4.23 11.06
CA THR A 172 -0.45 5.59 10.57
C THR A 172 -1.43 5.68 9.40
N LEU A 173 -2.00 4.54 8.96
CA LEU A 173 -2.91 4.46 7.81
C LEU A 173 -4.37 4.70 8.21
#